data_33ba73bbd8261178547b9fc04947f0d0
#
_entry.id   33ba73bbd8261178547b9fc04947f0d0
#
_cell.length_a   1.000
_cell.length_b   1.000
_cell.length_c   1.000
_cell.angle_alpha   90.00
_cell.angle_beta   90.00
_cell.angle_gamma   90.00
#
_symmetry.space_group_name_H-M   'P 1'
#
loop_
_entity.id
_entity.type
_entity.pdbx_description
1 polymer ?
#
loop_
_entity_poly.entity_id
_entity_poly.type
_entity_poly.pdbx_seq_one_letter_code
_entity_poly.pdbx_strand_id
1 'polypeptide(L)'
;KKLGYNCGPAGVNVPESGEYIVRPCVNAMGLGLGARKEFLEKDTAHIKPGYFWCEMFEGRHLSVDYTYGKQVLCVEGFKSPDTFSKWDRWVKTEDDVPLPKNIYEHFGNKQYLNCEYIDNKLIEVHFRHNPDFEHGVNEFVPVWEEQDITAPDGYRYKEYPDIHGRIGAFIRWE
;
A
#
# COMPACT_ATOMS: atom_id res chain seq x y z
N LYS A 1 16.64 -2.17 5.56
CA LYS A 1 17.88 -1.91 6.36
C LYS A 1 18.12 -0.42 6.61
N LYS A 2 17.99 0.47 5.62
CA LYS A 2 18.16 1.93 5.84
C LYS A 2 17.09 2.54 6.77
N LEU A 3 15.91 1.93 6.84
CA LEU A 3 14.83 2.33 7.74
C LEU A 3 14.84 1.58 9.08
N GLY A 4 15.84 0.72 9.32
CA GLY A 4 15.96 -0.08 10.54
C GLY A 4 15.18 -1.41 10.52
N TYR A 5 14.45 -1.71 9.44
CA TYR A 5 13.65 -2.94 9.35
C TYR A 5 14.49 -4.16 8.99
N ASN A 6 14.14 -5.32 9.55
CA ASN A 6 14.70 -6.59 9.15
C ASN A 6 14.13 -7.00 7.79
N CYS A 7 15.01 -7.23 6.84
CA CYS A 7 14.64 -7.72 5.52
C CYS A 7 15.85 -8.40 4.87
N GLY A 8 15.60 -9.33 3.98
CA GLY A 8 16.65 -10.02 3.23
C GLY A 8 16.12 -10.68 1.98
N PRO A 9 16.98 -10.89 0.97
CA PRO A 9 16.62 -11.70 -0.20
C PRO A 9 16.44 -13.17 0.17
N ALA A 10 15.85 -13.93 -0.73
CA ALA A 10 15.80 -15.40 -0.66
C ALA A 10 17.19 -15.98 -0.36
N GLY A 11 17.27 -16.95 0.54
CA GLY A 11 18.53 -17.61 0.98
C GLY A 11 19.30 -16.84 2.07
N VAL A 12 18.89 -15.66 2.47
CA VAL A 12 19.44 -14.96 3.63
C VAL A 12 18.57 -15.23 4.84
N ASN A 13 19.16 -15.79 5.90
CA ASN A 13 18.44 -16.18 7.11
C ASN A 13 17.70 -15.00 7.76
N VAL A 14 16.52 -15.29 8.32
CA VAL A 14 15.84 -14.36 9.21
C VAL A 14 16.57 -14.28 10.57
N PRO A 15 16.53 -13.13 11.27
CA PRO A 15 17.20 -13.00 12.56
C PRO A 15 16.58 -13.92 13.62
N GLU A 16 15.27 -14.07 13.62
CA GLU A 16 14.50 -14.91 14.54
C GLU A 16 13.37 -15.61 13.78
N SER A 17 12.99 -16.80 14.24
CA SER A 17 11.82 -17.50 13.67
C SER A 17 10.54 -16.73 13.98
N GLY A 18 9.67 -16.59 12.99
CA GLY A 18 8.45 -15.82 13.16
C GLY A 18 7.68 -15.62 11.86
N GLU A 19 6.65 -14.79 11.93
CA GLU A 19 5.85 -14.41 10.76
C GLU A 19 6.49 -13.25 10.02
N TYR A 20 6.64 -13.42 8.73
CA TYR A 20 7.21 -12.44 7.80
C TYR A 20 6.31 -12.27 6.58
N ILE A 21 6.47 -11.16 5.90
CA ILE A 21 5.94 -10.98 4.55
C ILE A 21 7.00 -11.46 3.55
N VAL A 22 6.64 -12.42 2.72
CA VAL A 22 7.43 -12.87 1.57
C VAL A 22 6.79 -12.32 0.31
N ARG A 23 7.54 -11.54 -0.47
CA ARG A 23 7.00 -10.85 -1.65
C ARG A 23 8.02 -10.79 -2.78
N PRO A 24 7.55 -10.67 -4.05
CA PRO A 24 8.44 -10.43 -5.18
C PRO A 24 9.24 -9.14 -5.01
N CYS A 25 10.49 -9.12 -5.54
CA CYS A 25 11.30 -7.91 -5.60
C CYS A 25 10.70 -6.84 -6.55
N VAL A 26 9.83 -7.26 -7.47
CA VAL A 26 9.10 -6.39 -8.39
C VAL A 26 7.63 -6.38 -7.99
N ASN A 27 7.14 -5.23 -7.55
CA ASN A 27 5.71 -5.03 -7.28
C ASN A 27 4.99 -4.71 -8.59
N ALA A 28 4.60 -5.74 -9.32
CA ALA A 28 3.90 -5.58 -10.59
C ALA A 28 2.57 -4.84 -10.37
N MET A 29 2.36 -3.75 -11.11
CA MET A 29 1.17 -2.90 -11.08
C MET A 29 0.82 -2.29 -9.69
N GLY A 30 1.72 -2.37 -8.71
CA GLY A 30 1.49 -1.80 -7.38
C GLY A 30 0.48 -2.55 -6.50
N LEU A 31 0.06 -3.76 -6.89
CA LEU A 31 -1.01 -4.50 -6.21
C LEU A 31 -0.54 -5.52 -5.17
N GLY A 32 0.77 -5.60 -4.92
CA GLY A 32 1.31 -6.58 -3.97
C GLY A 32 1.10 -8.04 -4.41
N LEU A 33 0.93 -8.29 -5.70
CA LEU A 33 0.70 -9.63 -6.25
C LEU A 33 1.84 -10.59 -5.87
N GLY A 34 1.48 -11.75 -5.34
CA GLY A 34 2.43 -12.75 -4.88
C GLY A 34 3.04 -12.46 -3.50
N ALA A 35 2.64 -11.38 -2.84
CA ALA A 35 2.92 -11.17 -1.43
C ALA A 35 2.10 -12.15 -0.58
N ARG A 36 2.72 -12.71 0.43
CA ARG A 36 2.08 -13.63 1.36
C ARG A 36 2.69 -13.53 2.75
N LYS A 37 1.89 -13.82 3.74
CA LYS A 37 2.34 -14.08 5.10
C LYS A 37 2.92 -15.50 5.15
N GLU A 38 4.08 -15.64 5.75
CA GLU A 38 4.76 -16.94 5.86
C GLU A 38 5.51 -17.01 7.20
N PHE A 39 5.34 -18.13 7.92
CA PHE A 39 6.17 -18.40 9.08
C PHE A 39 7.53 -18.88 8.58
N LEU A 40 8.57 -18.13 8.88
CA LEU A 40 9.94 -18.48 8.52
C LEU A 40 10.69 -18.95 9.77
N GLU A 41 11.31 -20.10 9.65
CA GLU A 41 12.41 -20.48 10.52
C GLU A 41 13.68 -19.72 10.10
N LYS A 42 14.82 -20.04 10.68
CA LYS A 42 16.05 -19.31 10.33
C LYS A 42 16.42 -19.42 8.85
N ASP A 43 16.26 -20.63 8.28
CA ASP A 43 16.60 -20.88 6.88
C ASP A 43 15.50 -20.39 5.91
N THR A 44 15.90 -19.68 4.89
CA THR A 44 15.01 -19.15 3.83
C THR A 44 15.38 -19.66 2.43
N ALA A 45 16.14 -20.75 2.32
CA ALA A 45 16.56 -21.32 1.04
C ALA A 45 15.40 -21.81 0.17
N HIS A 46 14.25 -22.11 0.77
CA HIS A 46 13.02 -22.52 0.07
C HIS A 46 12.30 -21.34 -0.63
N ILE A 47 12.62 -20.10 -0.26
CA ILE A 47 12.06 -18.91 -0.92
C ILE A 47 12.64 -18.82 -2.33
N LYS A 48 11.77 -18.69 -3.32
CA LYS A 48 12.17 -18.61 -4.73
C LYS A 48 13.08 -17.42 -5.01
N PRO A 49 14.08 -17.54 -5.89
CA PRO A 49 14.82 -16.39 -6.42
C PRO A 49 13.88 -15.32 -6.97
N GLY A 50 14.23 -14.05 -6.77
CA GLY A 50 13.37 -12.92 -7.15
C GLY A 50 12.34 -12.53 -6.10
N TYR A 51 12.34 -13.21 -4.95
CA TYR A 51 11.58 -12.84 -3.76
C TYR A 51 12.51 -12.35 -2.65
N PHE A 52 11.93 -11.62 -1.71
CA PHE A 52 12.58 -11.24 -0.47
C PHE A 52 11.59 -11.37 0.68
N TRP A 53 12.11 -11.47 1.89
CA TRP A 53 11.34 -11.43 3.11
C TRP A 53 11.55 -10.10 3.84
N CYS A 54 10.54 -9.63 4.54
CA CYS A 54 10.62 -8.48 5.43
C CYS A 54 9.73 -8.67 6.65
N GLU A 55 9.99 -7.89 7.69
CA GLU A 55 9.13 -7.84 8.87
C GLU A 55 7.68 -7.63 8.46
N MET A 56 6.78 -8.31 9.15
CA MET A 56 5.37 -8.07 9.06
C MET A 56 5.00 -6.92 9.98
N PHE A 57 4.31 -5.93 9.44
CA PHE A 57 3.75 -4.84 10.21
C PHE A 57 2.24 -4.98 10.28
N GLU A 58 1.69 -4.67 11.45
CA GLU A 58 0.25 -4.62 11.69
C GLU A 58 -0.14 -3.22 12.14
N GLY A 59 -1.39 -2.84 11.92
CA GLY A 59 -1.93 -1.54 12.29
C GLY A 59 -2.60 -0.81 11.14
N ARG A 60 -2.80 0.49 11.31
CA ARG A 60 -3.41 1.36 10.32
C ARG A 60 -2.55 1.44 9.07
N HIS A 61 -3.18 1.25 7.91
CA HIS A 61 -2.51 1.44 6.62
C HIS A 61 -2.85 2.81 6.07
N LEU A 62 -1.85 3.65 5.91
CA LEU A 62 -2.00 4.99 5.36
C LEU A 62 -1.31 5.09 4.00
N SER A 63 -1.97 5.76 3.05
CA SER A 63 -1.37 6.21 1.80
C SER A 63 -1.36 7.73 1.80
N VAL A 64 -0.16 8.31 1.70
CA VAL A 64 0.06 9.73 1.91
C VAL A 64 0.72 10.34 0.68
N ASP A 65 0.10 11.36 0.12
CA ASP A 65 0.63 12.12 -1.01
C ASP A 65 1.39 13.35 -0.54
N TYR A 66 2.54 13.57 -1.15
CA TYR A 66 3.37 14.75 -0.92
C TYR A 66 3.66 15.47 -2.23
N THR A 67 3.63 16.78 -2.18
CA THR A 67 4.08 17.67 -3.25
C THR A 67 5.25 18.49 -2.73
N TYR A 68 6.43 18.33 -3.35
CA TYR A 68 7.68 18.95 -2.88
C TYR A 68 7.92 18.73 -1.37
N GLY A 69 7.70 17.49 -0.92
CA GLY A 69 7.89 17.07 0.46
C GLY A 69 6.84 17.57 1.46
N LYS A 70 5.80 18.29 1.01
CA LYS A 70 4.67 18.72 1.84
C LYS A 70 3.50 17.80 1.62
N GLN A 71 2.88 17.31 2.69
CA GLN A 71 1.67 16.52 2.62
C GLN A 71 0.53 17.30 1.97
N VAL A 72 -0.18 16.65 1.05
CA VAL A 72 -1.36 17.20 0.36
C VAL A 72 -2.59 16.31 0.50
N LEU A 73 -2.41 15.03 0.81
CA LEU A 73 -3.49 14.07 1.03
C LEU A 73 -3.01 12.99 2.01
N CYS A 74 -3.89 12.55 2.89
CA CYS A 74 -3.71 11.32 3.67
C CYS A 74 -5.01 10.51 3.60
N VAL A 75 -4.88 9.24 3.28
CA VAL A 75 -6.01 8.31 3.23
C VAL A 75 -5.68 7.04 3.99
N GLU A 76 -6.66 6.52 4.72
CA GLU A 76 -6.57 5.24 5.42
C GLU A 76 -7.24 4.14 4.61
N GLY A 77 -6.51 3.05 4.40
CA GLY A 77 -6.99 1.86 3.71
C GLY A 77 -7.54 0.81 4.67
N PHE A 78 -8.67 0.26 4.31
CA PHE A 78 -9.32 -0.86 5.01
C PHE A 78 -9.41 -2.05 4.09
N LYS A 79 -8.97 -3.20 4.54
CA LYS A 79 -9.01 -4.43 3.75
C LYS A 79 -9.44 -5.62 4.60
N SER A 80 -10.00 -6.62 3.92
CA SER A 80 -10.24 -7.91 4.53
C SER A 80 -8.92 -8.57 4.94
N PRO A 81 -8.89 -9.26 6.09
CA PRO A 81 -7.68 -9.95 6.59
C PRO A 81 -7.09 -10.97 5.61
N ASP A 82 -7.91 -11.51 4.72
CA ASP A 82 -7.56 -12.65 3.86
C ASP A 82 -6.89 -12.26 2.54
N THR A 83 -6.68 -10.97 2.28
CA THR A 83 -6.09 -10.52 1.01
C THR A 83 -5.08 -9.40 1.17
N PHE A 84 -3.98 -9.47 0.42
CA PHE A 84 -3.00 -8.38 0.32
C PHE A 84 -3.24 -7.46 -0.88
N SER A 85 -4.05 -7.87 -1.84
CA SER A 85 -4.21 -7.18 -3.13
C SER A 85 -5.53 -6.46 -3.31
N LYS A 86 -6.55 -6.78 -2.51
CA LYS A 86 -7.87 -6.17 -2.61
C LYS A 86 -8.17 -5.33 -1.38
N TRP A 87 -8.55 -4.09 -1.62
CA TRP A 87 -9.00 -3.16 -0.60
C TRP A 87 -10.52 -3.13 -0.57
N ASP A 88 -11.08 -3.03 0.64
CA ASP A 88 -12.53 -2.86 0.81
C ASP A 88 -12.92 -1.40 0.62
N ARG A 89 -12.11 -0.49 1.17
CA ARG A 89 -12.31 0.96 1.01
C ARG A 89 -11.07 1.74 1.41
N TRP A 90 -11.03 3.00 0.96
CA TRP A 90 -10.09 4.03 1.39
C TRP A 90 -10.88 5.24 1.87
N VAL A 91 -10.45 5.88 2.95
CA VAL A 91 -11.10 7.04 3.55
C VAL A 91 -10.07 8.14 3.79
N LYS A 92 -10.39 9.36 3.37
CA LYS A 92 -9.57 10.53 3.66
C LYS A 92 -9.50 10.76 5.17
N THR A 93 -8.33 11.11 5.68
CA THR A 93 -8.08 11.44 7.09
C THR A 93 -7.40 12.79 7.21
N GLU A 94 -7.47 13.37 8.43
CA GLU A 94 -6.77 14.63 8.76
C GLU A 94 -5.44 14.35 9.48
N ASP A 95 -4.93 13.12 9.40
CA ASP A 95 -3.64 12.77 9.99
C ASP A 95 -2.50 13.57 9.33
N ASP A 96 -1.62 14.13 10.15
CA ASP A 96 -0.38 14.76 9.70
C ASP A 96 0.77 13.75 9.80
N VAL A 97 1.22 13.28 8.65
CA VAL A 97 2.28 12.27 8.53
C VAL A 97 3.50 12.91 7.85
N PRO A 98 4.49 13.36 8.62
CA PRO A 98 5.66 13.99 8.02
C PRO A 98 6.46 12.99 7.17
N LEU A 99 6.96 13.47 6.01
CA LEU A 99 7.84 12.66 5.18
C LEU A 99 9.11 12.30 5.98
N PRO A 100 9.46 11.01 6.12
CA PRO A 100 10.66 10.60 6.87
C PRO A 100 11.91 11.32 6.38
N LYS A 101 12.75 11.77 7.32
CA LYS A 101 13.92 12.61 7.05
C LYS A 101 14.82 12.05 5.94
N ASN A 102 15.13 10.77 5.99
CA ASN A 102 15.94 10.09 4.96
C ASN A 102 15.28 10.04 3.58
N ILE A 103 13.96 10.01 3.51
CA ILE A 103 13.21 10.11 2.24
C ILE A 103 13.19 11.56 1.77
N TYR A 104 12.96 12.51 2.67
CA TYR A 104 12.98 13.93 2.35
C TYR A 104 14.34 14.39 1.79
N GLU A 105 15.44 13.97 2.41
CA GLU A 105 16.80 14.32 1.95
C GLU A 105 17.10 13.86 0.52
N HIS A 106 16.50 12.76 0.07
CA HIS A 106 16.75 12.20 -1.26
C HIS A 106 15.66 12.56 -2.29
N PHE A 107 14.42 12.70 -1.85
CA PHE A 107 13.25 12.83 -2.73
C PHE A 107 12.33 14.00 -2.39
N GLY A 108 12.61 14.80 -1.36
CA GLY A 108 11.76 15.92 -0.96
C GLY A 108 11.62 17.03 -2.01
N ASN A 109 12.50 17.06 -3.03
CA ASN A 109 12.39 17.94 -4.18
C ASN A 109 11.51 17.40 -5.32
N LYS A 110 11.02 16.16 -5.22
CA LYS A 110 10.14 15.60 -6.23
C LYS A 110 8.77 16.27 -6.18
N GLN A 111 8.24 16.56 -7.36
CA GLN A 111 6.92 17.18 -7.48
C GLN A 111 5.83 16.30 -6.89
N TYR A 112 5.91 14.99 -7.12
CA TYR A 112 4.93 14.02 -6.67
C TYR A 112 5.62 12.85 -5.97
N LEU A 113 5.15 12.54 -4.77
CA LEU A 113 5.47 11.33 -4.04
C LEU A 113 4.19 10.78 -3.43
N ASN A 114 4.01 9.48 -3.48
CA ASN A 114 3.09 8.76 -2.63
C ASN A 114 3.89 7.81 -1.75
N CYS A 115 3.61 7.81 -0.47
CA CYS A 115 4.24 6.93 0.51
C CYS A 115 3.17 6.12 1.23
N GLU A 116 3.38 4.82 1.34
CA GLU A 116 2.49 3.94 2.09
C GLU A 116 3.13 3.55 3.42
N TYR A 117 2.32 3.56 4.47
CA TYR A 117 2.73 3.28 5.85
C TYR A 117 1.84 2.22 6.48
N ILE A 118 2.39 1.38 7.34
CA ILE A 118 1.66 0.56 8.30
C ILE A 118 2.15 0.92 9.69
N ASP A 119 1.26 1.41 10.56
CA ASP A 119 1.60 1.86 11.91
C ASP A 119 2.82 2.78 11.94
N ASN A 120 2.80 3.84 11.12
CA ASN A 120 3.88 4.83 10.94
C ASN A 120 5.19 4.26 10.36
N LYS A 121 5.23 3.01 9.93
CA LYS A 121 6.39 2.39 9.28
C LYS A 121 6.24 2.45 7.77
N LEU A 122 7.13 3.17 7.11
CA LEU A 122 7.14 3.31 5.66
C LEU A 122 7.39 1.95 4.98
N ILE A 123 6.48 1.55 4.09
CA ILE A 123 6.54 0.27 3.37
C ILE A 123 6.75 0.41 1.85
N GLU A 124 6.25 1.49 1.25
CA GLU A 124 6.41 1.77 -0.19
C GLU A 124 6.58 3.26 -0.48
N VAL A 125 7.25 3.57 -1.59
CA VAL A 125 7.42 4.93 -2.13
C VAL A 125 7.19 4.90 -3.63
N HIS A 126 6.29 5.76 -4.13
CA HIS A 126 6.00 5.93 -5.55
C HIS A 126 6.26 7.38 -5.98
N PHE A 127 6.79 7.56 -7.21
CA PHE A 127 7.00 8.89 -7.80
C PHE A 127 5.76 9.39 -8.55
N ARG A 128 4.62 9.27 -7.93
CA ARG A 128 3.30 9.74 -8.37
C ARG A 128 2.43 10.01 -7.15
N HIS A 129 1.31 10.68 -7.31
CA HIS A 129 0.25 10.69 -6.30
C HIS A 129 -0.60 9.42 -6.36
N ASN A 130 -1.42 9.20 -5.34
CA ASN A 130 -2.42 8.16 -5.32
C ASN A 130 -3.40 8.40 -6.49
N PRO A 131 -3.57 7.45 -7.44
CA PRO A 131 -4.39 7.68 -8.62
C PRO A 131 -5.89 7.57 -8.35
N ASP A 132 -6.28 7.04 -7.20
CA ASP A 132 -7.66 6.74 -6.87
C ASP A 132 -8.38 7.93 -6.20
N PHE A 133 -7.63 8.91 -5.67
CA PHE A 133 -8.18 10.08 -5.01
C PHE A 133 -8.06 11.33 -5.87
N GLU A 134 -9.20 11.79 -6.37
CA GLU A 134 -9.34 13.08 -7.02
C GLU A 134 -9.65 14.17 -5.97
N HIS A 135 -9.49 15.44 -6.37
CA HIS A 135 -9.83 16.57 -5.49
C HIS A 135 -11.29 16.47 -5.00
N GLY A 136 -11.48 16.59 -3.71
CA GLY A 136 -12.81 16.53 -3.06
C GLY A 136 -13.35 15.13 -2.77
N VAL A 137 -12.66 14.07 -3.14
CA VAL A 137 -13.07 12.71 -2.78
C VAL A 137 -12.72 12.43 -1.32
N ASN A 138 -13.71 12.01 -0.55
CA ASN A 138 -13.55 11.63 0.85
C ASN A 138 -13.49 10.13 1.08
N GLU A 139 -14.14 9.37 0.24
CA GLU A 139 -14.17 7.91 0.35
C GLU A 139 -14.18 7.25 -1.03
N PHE A 140 -13.43 6.20 -1.16
CA PHE A 140 -13.26 5.40 -2.37
C PHE A 140 -13.44 3.93 -2.01
N VAL A 141 -14.45 3.28 -2.60
CA VAL A 141 -14.77 1.86 -2.42
C VAL A 141 -14.57 1.14 -3.75
N PRO A 142 -13.49 0.37 -3.92
CA PRO A 142 -13.22 -0.36 -5.16
C PRO A 142 -14.38 -1.31 -5.49
N VAL A 143 -14.73 -1.40 -6.78
CA VAL A 143 -15.73 -2.34 -7.30
C VAL A 143 -15.03 -3.36 -8.19
N TRP A 144 -15.28 -4.64 -7.92
CA TRP A 144 -14.67 -5.77 -8.60
C TRP A 144 -15.65 -6.41 -9.58
N GLU A 145 -15.15 -7.09 -10.62
CA GLU A 145 -15.91 -7.62 -11.76
C GLU A 145 -17.21 -8.37 -11.41
N GLU A 146 -17.22 -9.07 -10.29
CA GLU A 146 -18.38 -9.88 -9.87
C GLU A 146 -19.36 -9.12 -8.96
N GLN A 147 -19.12 -7.83 -8.73
CA GLN A 147 -19.95 -7.02 -7.81
C GLN A 147 -21.02 -6.23 -8.55
N ASP A 148 -22.12 -5.95 -7.85
CA ASP A 148 -23.14 -5.01 -8.33
C ASP A 148 -22.56 -3.59 -8.41
N ILE A 149 -22.80 -2.91 -9.53
CA ILE A 149 -22.39 -1.53 -9.78
C ILE A 149 -23.45 -0.50 -9.34
N THR A 150 -24.53 -0.92 -8.70
CA THR A 150 -25.53 -0.03 -8.14
C THR A 150 -24.95 0.72 -6.95
N ALA A 151 -24.73 2.02 -7.11
CA ALA A 151 -24.11 2.82 -6.06
C ALA A 151 -25.02 2.91 -4.84
N PRO A 152 -24.49 2.72 -3.62
CA PRO A 152 -25.21 2.97 -2.37
C PRO A 152 -25.62 4.46 -2.25
N ASP A 153 -26.58 4.75 -1.38
CA ASP A 153 -26.99 6.13 -1.09
C ASP A 153 -25.78 6.99 -0.68
N GLY A 154 -25.65 8.16 -1.29
CA GLY A 154 -24.55 9.09 -1.04
C GLY A 154 -23.26 8.80 -1.83
N TYR A 155 -23.25 7.75 -2.64
CA TYR A 155 -22.13 7.45 -3.52
C TYR A 155 -22.51 7.61 -4.99
N ARG A 156 -21.47 7.74 -5.83
CA ARG A 156 -21.59 7.66 -7.28
C ARG A 156 -20.63 6.60 -7.80
N TYR A 157 -21.10 5.77 -8.72
CA TYR A 157 -20.23 4.86 -9.44
C TYR A 157 -19.39 5.62 -10.46
N LYS A 158 -18.09 5.33 -10.47
CA LYS A 158 -17.15 5.78 -11.49
C LYS A 158 -16.44 4.57 -12.06
N GLU A 159 -16.51 4.42 -13.38
CA GLU A 159 -15.78 3.39 -14.10
C GLU A 159 -14.29 3.71 -14.11
N TYR A 160 -13.47 2.71 -13.90
CA TYR A 160 -12.01 2.76 -14.01
C TYR A 160 -11.55 1.69 -15.00
N PRO A 161 -10.39 1.88 -15.67
CA PRO A 161 -9.80 0.82 -16.46
C PRO A 161 -9.61 -0.44 -15.62
N ASP A 162 -9.91 -1.59 -16.19
CA ASP A 162 -9.69 -2.87 -15.53
C ASP A 162 -8.23 -3.00 -15.05
N ILE A 163 -8.07 -3.16 -13.75
CA ILE A 163 -6.80 -3.43 -13.10
C ILE A 163 -6.99 -4.68 -12.24
N HIS A 164 -6.70 -5.83 -12.78
CA HIS A 164 -6.83 -7.12 -12.09
C HIS A 164 -8.24 -7.38 -11.52
N GLY A 165 -9.27 -7.12 -12.34
CA GLY A 165 -10.66 -7.31 -11.98
C GLY A 165 -11.30 -6.15 -11.20
N ARG A 166 -10.60 -5.03 -10.99
CA ARG A 166 -11.23 -3.79 -10.53
C ARG A 166 -11.81 -3.04 -11.74
N ILE A 167 -13.12 -2.94 -11.81
CA ILE A 167 -13.85 -2.31 -12.91
C ILE A 167 -14.27 -0.87 -12.63
N GLY A 168 -14.25 -0.45 -11.36
CA GLY A 168 -14.68 0.87 -10.98
C GLY A 168 -14.51 1.13 -9.49
N ALA A 169 -15.20 2.15 -9.02
CA ALA A 169 -15.35 2.44 -7.60
C ALA A 169 -16.65 3.20 -7.31
N PHE A 170 -17.16 3.03 -6.10
CA PHE A 170 -18.12 3.96 -5.52
C PHE A 170 -17.35 5.08 -4.83
N ILE A 171 -17.66 6.31 -5.17
CA ILE A 171 -16.96 7.50 -4.68
C ILE A 171 -17.95 8.39 -3.95
N ARG A 172 -17.52 8.89 -2.78
CA ARG A 172 -18.25 9.91 -2.01
C ARG A 172 -17.40 11.18 -1.94
N TRP A 173 -18.00 12.30 -2.30
CA TRP A 173 -17.41 13.63 -2.16
C TRP A 173 -17.81 14.29 -0.84
N GLU A 174 -17.14 15.41 -0.53
CA GLU A 174 -17.50 16.31 0.58
C GLU A 174 -18.94 16.85 0.46
#